data_d25aeeac8c5953bfb1e65991de11c88c
#
_entry.id   d25aeeac8c5953bfb1e65991de11c88c
#
_cell.length_a   1.000
_cell.length_b   1.000
_cell.length_c   1.000
_cell.angle_alpha   90.00
_cell.angle_beta   90.00
_cell.angle_gamma   90.00
#
_symmetry.space_group_name_H-M   'P 1'
#
loop_
_entity.id
_entity.type
_entity.pdbx_description
1 polymer ?
#
loop_
_entity_poly.entity_id
_entity_poly.type
_entity_poly.pdbx_seq_one_letter_code
_entity_poly.pdbx_strand_id
1 'polypeptide(L)'
;HKTVRRQRQMCIRDRDYRDRQPAFSPEQFFAGALTAHGVVKDYKGYASRSFVADITACWQNGVGTLDERFVFDDGEKQTRIWTLSQTEGGRYEATAGDVKGVGQASVSGNTMFLDYVLTIQLSDGSIDVAVDDRMYLVSENVLINESTLKKFGLPVGGILLTIIRHPQESVVCPVE
;
A
#
# COMPACT_ATOMS: atom_id res chain seq x y z
N HIS A 1 19.79 -20.23 -0.65
CA HIS A 1 18.56 -21.02 -0.35
C HIS A 1 17.37 -20.17 0.14
N LYS A 2 17.57 -19.03 0.82
CA LYS A 2 16.46 -18.15 1.27
C LYS A 2 15.81 -17.39 0.12
N THR A 3 16.57 -17.00 -0.89
CA THR A 3 16.08 -16.24 -2.04
C THR A 3 15.18 -17.07 -2.94
N VAL A 4 15.51 -18.34 -3.15
CA VAL A 4 14.71 -19.28 -3.98
C VAL A 4 13.36 -19.60 -3.32
N ARG A 5 13.32 -19.69 -1.98
CA ARG A 5 12.08 -19.97 -1.23
C ARG A 5 11.12 -18.78 -1.25
N ARG A 6 11.66 -17.55 -1.22
CA ARG A 6 10.88 -16.30 -1.33
C ARG A 6 10.26 -16.15 -2.73
N GLN A 7 11.03 -16.45 -3.78
CA GLN A 7 10.55 -16.46 -5.16
C GLN A 7 9.48 -17.54 -5.42
N ARG A 8 9.61 -18.73 -4.83
CA ARG A 8 8.59 -19.77 -4.92
C ARG A 8 7.28 -19.40 -4.22
N GLN A 9 7.35 -18.72 -3.07
CA GLN A 9 6.18 -18.27 -2.34
C GLN A 9 5.43 -17.16 -3.07
N MET A 10 6.15 -16.23 -3.75
CA MET A 10 5.57 -15.20 -4.60
C MET A 10 4.89 -15.79 -5.84
N CYS A 11 5.50 -16.79 -6.48
CA CYS A 11 4.90 -17.47 -7.63
C CYS A 11 3.62 -18.27 -7.31
N ILE A 12 3.50 -18.81 -6.11
CA ILE A 12 2.29 -19.51 -5.64
C ILE A 12 1.15 -18.53 -5.41
N ARG A 13 1.43 -17.37 -4.79
CA ARG A 13 0.45 -16.31 -4.54
C ARG A 13 -0.12 -15.71 -5.83
N ASP A 14 0.74 -15.43 -6.80
CA ASP A 14 0.32 -14.88 -8.10
C ASP A 14 -0.62 -15.82 -8.86
N ARG A 15 -0.41 -17.13 -8.77
CA ARG A 15 -1.26 -18.13 -9.42
C ARG A 15 -2.66 -18.22 -8.82
N ASP A 16 -2.77 -18.06 -7.50
CA ASP A 16 -4.03 -18.23 -6.77
C ASP A 16 -5.04 -17.12 -7.09
N TYR A 17 -4.57 -15.93 -7.50
CA TYR A 17 -5.42 -14.76 -7.77
C TYR A 17 -5.59 -14.43 -9.26
N ARG A 18 -4.87 -15.11 -10.15
CA ARG A 18 -4.79 -14.77 -11.59
C ARG A 18 -6.15 -14.54 -12.26
N ASP A 19 -7.13 -15.35 -11.95
CA ASP A 19 -8.46 -15.32 -12.57
C ASP A 19 -9.52 -14.59 -11.74
N ARG A 20 -9.10 -13.93 -10.63
CA ARG A 20 -10.01 -13.17 -9.78
C ARG A 20 -10.42 -11.86 -10.40
N GLN A 21 -11.70 -11.51 -10.24
CA GLN A 21 -12.29 -10.28 -10.73
C GLN A 21 -12.82 -9.41 -9.58
N PRO A 22 -12.92 -8.09 -9.77
CA PRO A 22 -12.49 -7.33 -10.95
C PRO A 22 -10.96 -7.29 -11.09
N ALA A 23 -10.44 -7.23 -12.32
CA ALA A 23 -9.01 -7.14 -12.55
C ALA A 23 -8.46 -5.83 -11.98
N PHE A 24 -7.38 -5.91 -11.21
CA PHE A 24 -6.77 -4.75 -10.57
C PHE A 24 -5.83 -4.04 -11.55
N SER A 25 -6.10 -2.77 -11.83
CA SER A 25 -5.20 -1.86 -12.53
C SER A 25 -4.87 -0.69 -11.60
N PRO A 26 -3.61 -0.58 -11.13
CA PRO A 26 -3.20 0.54 -10.28
C PRO A 26 -3.47 1.91 -10.92
N GLU A 27 -3.25 2.04 -12.23
CA GLU A 27 -3.47 3.28 -12.98
C GLU A 27 -4.95 3.70 -13.01
N GLN A 28 -5.86 2.74 -13.00
CA GLN A 28 -7.29 3.01 -13.01
C GLN A 28 -7.85 3.22 -11.60
N PHE A 29 -7.42 2.42 -10.64
CA PHE A 29 -7.94 2.51 -9.28
C PHE A 29 -7.35 3.70 -8.52
N PHE A 30 -6.02 3.84 -8.50
CA PHE A 30 -5.34 4.96 -7.86
C PHE A 30 -5.31 6.19 -8.77
N ALA A 31 -6.49 6.71 -9.10
CA ALA A 31 -6.67 7.87 -9.97
C ALA A 31 -7.73 8.80 -9.39
N GLY A 32 -7.38 10.08 -9.27
CA GLY A 32 -8.29 11.11 -8.75
C GLY A 32 -8.35 11.13 -7.23
N ALA A 33 -9.54 11.35 -6.68
CA ALA A 33 -9.80 11.42 -5.25
C ALA A 33 -10.12 10.05 -4.68
N LEU A 34 -9.46 9.69 -3.59
CA LEU A 34 -9.76 8.50 -2.81
C LEU A 34 -9.75 8.84 -1.31
N THR A 35 -10.43 8.02 -0.52
CA THR A 35 -10.37 8.07 0.94
C THR A 35 -9.96 6.71 1.48
N ALA A 36 -9.20 6.70 2.58
CA ALA A 36 -8.85 5.50 3.31
C ALA A 36 -9.37 5.58 4.74
N HIS A 37 -9.83 4.44 5.25
CA HIS A 37 -10.27 4.26 6.63
C HIS A 37 -9.60 3.02 7.18
N GLY A 38 -8.89 3.14 8.28
CA GLY A 38 -8.12 2.02 8.77
C GLY A 38 -7.85 2.00 10.25
N VAL A 39 -7.31 0.86 10.67
CA VAL A 39 -6.84 0.63 12.04
C VAL A 39 -5.40 0.11 12.00
N VAL A 40 -4.62 0.54 12.98
CA VAL A 40 -3.30 0.01 13.28
C VAL A 40 -3.43 -0.99 14.42
N LYS A 41 -2.91 -2.18 14.22
CA LYS A 41 -2.94 -3.26 15.20
C LYS A 41 -1.56 -3.51 15.78
N ASP A 42 -1.50 -3.76 17.06
CA ASP A 42 -0.29 -4.23 17.72
C ASP A 42 -0.03 -5.73 17.47
N TYR A 43 1.06 -6.26 18.05
CA TYR A 43 1.42 -7.67 17.88
C TYR A 43 0.41 -8.67 18.45
N LYS A 44 -0.48 -8.24 19.34
CA LYS A 44 -1.56 -9.04 19.91
C LYS A 44 -2.84 -9.01 19.06
N GLY A 45 -2.87 -8.16 18.02
CA GLY A 45 -4.04 -7.96 17.17
C GLY A 45 -5.03 -6.92 17.72
N TYR A 46 -4.65 -6.20 18.81
CA TYR A 46 -5.45 -5.11 19.33
C TYR A 46 -5.34 -3.87 18.43
N ALA A 47 -6.47 -3.30 18.05
CA ALA A 47 -6.53 -2.06 17.27
C ALA A 47 -6.17 -0.88 18.17
N SER A 48 -4.89 -0.47 18.14
CA SER A 48 -4.34 0.56 19.04
C SER A 48 -4.61 1.98 18.57
N ARG A 49 -4.78 2.18 17.26
CA ARG A 49 -5.09 3.47 16.63
C ARG A 49 -6.02 3.28 15.45
N SER A 50 -6.82 4.28 15.17
CA SER A 50 -7.57 4.37 13.91
C SER A 50 -7.21 5.65 13.16
N PHE A 51 -7.47 5.67 11.88
CA PHE A 51 -7.19 6.83 11.03
C PHE A 51 -8.15 6.93 9.86
N VAL A 52 -8.25 8.14 9.35
CA VAL A 52 -8.79 8.43 8.03
C VAL A 52 -7.72 9.12 7.20
N ALA A 53 -7.76 8.94 5.89
CA ALA A 53 -6.83 9.62 4.99
C ALA A 53 -7.57 10.09 3.73
N ASP A 54 -7.22 11.30 3.28
CA ASP A 54 -7.54 11.78 1.94
C ASP A 54 -6.36 11.50 1.02
N ILE A 55 -6.65 10.96 -0.15
CA ILE A 55 -5.64 10.57 -1.13
C ILE A 55 -5.94 11.27 -2.45
N THR A 56 -4.93 11.92 -3.02
CA THR A 56 -4.96 12.45 -4.38
C THR A 56 -3.97 11.67 -5.23
N ALA A 57 -4.45 11.03 -6.27
CA ALA A 57 -3.63 10.18 -7.14
C ALA A 57 -3.63 10.70 -8.58
N CYS A 58 -2.42 10.84 -9.14
CA CYS A 58 -2.18 11.35 -10.49
C CYS A 58 -1.15 10.48 -11.21
N TRP A 59 -1.37 10.24 -12.49
CA TRP A 59 -0.46 9.46 -13.34
C TRP A 59 0.04 10.28 -14.52
N GLN A 60 1.34 10.18 -14.80
CA GLN A 60 1.99 10.78 -15.94
C GLN A 60 3.12 9.87 -16.44
N ASN A 61 3.10 9.51 -17.72
CA ASN A 61 4.15 8.70 -18.37
C ASN A 61 4.50 7.40 -17.62
N GLY A 62 3.49 6.68 -17.12
CA GLY A 62 3.67 5.41 -16.39
C GLY A 62 4.14 5.58 -14.93
N VAL A 63 4.17 6.81 -14.43
CA VAL A 63 4.52 7.13 -13.04
C VAL A 63 3.30 7.70 -12.33
N GLY A 64 2.90 7.05 -11.23
CA GLY A 64 1.82 7.47 -10.36
C GLY A 64 2.34 8.14 -9.11
N THR A 65 1.70 9.22 -8.70
CA THR A 65 1.95 9.90 -7.43
C THR A 65 0.69 9.85 -6.59
N LEU A 66 0.78 9.32 -5.37
CA LEU A 66 -0.31 9.26 -4.41
C LEU A 66 0.06 10.15 -3.22
N ASP A 67 -0.61 11.30 -3.09
CA ASP A 67 -0.48 12.20 -1.95
C ASP A 67 -1.50 11.79 -0.88
N GLU A 68 -1.03 11.22 0.21
CA GLU A 68 -1.84 10.70 1.31
C GLU A 68 -1.74 11.62 2.53
N ARG A 69 -2.88 12.06 3.03
CA ARG A 69 -3.00 12.93 4.21
C ARG A 69 -3.81 12.24 5.29
N PHE A 70 -3.12 11.79 6.33
CA PHE A 70 -3.68 11.01 7.43
C PHE A 70 -4.06 11.91 8.60
N VAL A 71 -5.18 11.58 9.23
CA VAL A 71 -5.59 12.08 10.53
C VAL A 71 -5.89 10.88 11.43
N PHE A 72 -5.14 10.74 12.52
CA PHE A 72 -5.33 9.69 13.50
C PHE A 72 -6.33 10.10 14.59
N ASP A 73 -6.87 9.11 15.30
CA ASP A 73 -7.87 9.31 16.38
C ASP A 73 -7.32 10.09 17.58
N ASP A 74 -6.00 10.15 17.75
CA ASP A 74 -5.32 11.02 18.75
C ASP A 74 -5.07 12.45 18.26
N GLY A 75 -5.49 12.78 17.03
CA GLY A 75 -5.33 14.10 16.40
C GLY A 75 -4.01 14.30 15.67
N GLU A 76 -3.10 13.33 15.71
CA GLU A 76 -1.86 13.39 14.94
C GLU A 76 -2.16 13.44 13.44
N LYS A 77 -1.41 14.26 12.71
CA LYS A 77 -1.48 14.37 11.25
C LYS A 77 -0.17 13.91 10.64
N GLN A 78 -0.27 13.10 9.61
CA GLN A 78 0.87 12.62 8.83
C GLN A 78 0.59 12.78 7.34
N THR A 79 1.65 12.96 6.57
CA THR A 79 1.59 12.99 5.11
C THR A 79 2.57 11.97 4.56
N ARG A 80 2.15 11.24 3.54
CA ARG A 80 3.02 10.33 2.78
C ARG A 80 2.75 10.52 1.30
N ILE A 81 3.81 10.63 0.51
CA ILE A 81 3.71 10.66 -0.94
C ILE A 81 4.37 9.42 -1.50
N TRP A 82 3.57 8.55 -2.09
CA TRP A 82 4.06 7.41 -2.84
C TRP A 82 4.33 7.79 -4.29
N THR A 83 5.42 7.26 -4.83
CA THR A 83 5.69 7.24 -6.26
C THR A 83 5.68 5.79 -6.72
N LEU A 84 4.78 5.46 -7.64
CA LEU A 84 4.65 4.14 -8.26
C LEU A 84 5.15 4.24 -9.71
N SER A 85 6.17 3.45 -10.04
CA SER A 85 6.71 3.40 -11.40
C SER A 85 6.45 2.02 -12.00
N GLN A 86 5.73 1.99 -13.11
CA GLN A 86 5.48 0.75 -13.83
C GLN A 86 6.80 0.21 -14.40
N THR A 87 7.02 -1.08 -14.22
CA THR A 87 8.11 -1.84 -14.83
C THR A 87 7.53 -2.87 -15.80
N GLU A 88 8.10 -4.05 -15.92
CA GLU A 88 7.64 -5.07 -16.87
C GLU A 88 6.64 -6.04 -16.23
N GLY A 89 5.67 -6.55 -17.00
CA GLY A 89 4.82 -7.69 -16.65
C GLY A 89 3.90 -7.48 -15.45
N GLY A 90 3.27 -6.31 -15.31
CA GLY A 90 2.37 -6.01 -14.20
C GLY A 90 3.11 -5.78 -12.87
N ARG A 91 4.37 -5.39 -12.95
CA ARG A 91 5.22 -5.05 -11.81
C ARG A 91 5.40 -3.55 -11.67
N TYR A 92 5.64 -3.13 -10.44
CA TYR A 92 5.85 -1.73 -10.07
C TYR A 92 6.97 -1.62 -9.04
N GLU A 93 7.68 -0.51 -9.11
CA GLU A 93 8.55 -0.04 -8.04
C GLU A 93 7.83 1.07 -7.27
N ALA A 94 7.94 1.05 -5.95
CA ALA A 94 7.28 2.01 -5.07
C ALA A 94 8.28 2.67 -4.14
N THR A 95 8.24 3.99 -4.07
CA THR A 95 9.06 4.78 -3.14
C THR A 95 8.21 5.75 -2.35
N ALA A 96 8.62 6.05 -1.13
CA ALA A 96 8.04 7.10 -0.28
C ALA A 96 9.10 7.61 0.69
N GLY A 97 8.85 8.76 1.33
CA GLY A 97 9.83 9.41 2.19
C GLY A 97 10.24 8.61 3.43
N ASP A 98 9.35 7.77 3.94
CA ASP A 98 9.56 6.89 5.09
C ASP A 98 9.84 5.43 4.70
N VAL A 99 9.96 5.16 3.40
CA VAL A 99 10.33 3.84 2.85
C VAL A 99 11.81 3.79 2.56
N LYS A 100 12.49 2.80 3.14
CA LYS A 100 13.92 2.57 2.93
C LYS A 100 14.15 1.83 1.61
N GLY A 101 14.87 2.47 0.70
CA GLY A 101 15.11 1.90 -0.63
C GLY A 101 13.85 1.87 -1.49
N VAL A 102 13.71 0.83 -2.29
CA VAL A 102 12.63 0.68 -3.26
C VAL A 102 11.75 -0.50 -2.88
N GLY A 103 10.44 -0.27 -2.73
CA GLY A 103 9.45 -1.32 -2.59
C GLY A 103 9.15 -2.00 -3.92
N GLN A 104 8.80 -3.27 -3.87
CA GLN A 104 8.48 -4.09 -5.04
C GLN A 104 7.02 -4.49 -5.02
N ALA A 105 6.31 -4.22 -6.09
CA ALA A 105 4.91 -4.58 -6.23
C ALA A 105 4.65 -5.45 -7.46
N SER A 106 3.62 -6.28 -7.36
CA SER A 106 3.11 -7.09 -8.47
C SER A 106 1.59 -7.19 -8.41
N VAL A 107 0.95 -7.29 -9.57
CA VAL A 107 -0.50 -7.44 -9.70
C VAL A 107 -0.82 -8.81 -10.29
N SER A 108 -1.79 -9.50 -9.70
CA SER A 108 -2.33 -10.76 -10.21
C SER A 108 -3.85 -10.80 -9.98
N GLY A 109 -4.63 -10.85 -11.05
CA GLY A 109 -6.08 -10.78 -10.97
C GLY A 109 -6.57 -9.52 -10.25
N ASN A 110 -7.31 -9.69 -9.17
CA ASN A 110 -7.83 -8.58 -8.36
C ASN A 110 -6.92 -8.15 -7.20
N THR A 111 -5.69 -8.65 -7.16
CA THR A 111 -4.81 -8.47 -6.00
C THR A 111 -3.50 -7.81 -6.39
N MET A 112 -3.07 -6.84 -5.59
CA MET A 112 -1.73 -6.25 -5.64
C MET A 112 -0.97 -6.61 -4.38
N PHE A 113 0.26 -7.06 -4.55
CA PHE A 113 1.22 -7.34 -3.48
C PHE A 113 2.28 -6.26 -3.49
N LEU A 114 2.60 -5.71 -2.34
CA LEU A 114 3.68 -4.72 -2.18
C LEU A 114 4.52 -5.07 -0.97
N ASP A 115 5.81 -5.31 -1.19
CA ASP A 115 6.81 -5.56 -0.15
C ASP A 115 7.76 -4.37 -0.04
N TYR A 116 7.91 -3.83 1.15
CA TYR A 116 8.81 -2.70 1.41
C TYR A 116 9.34 -2.69 2.85
N VAL A 117 10.31 -1.83 3.11
CA VAL A 117 10.82 -1.56 4.45
C VAL A 117 10.41 -0.17 4.87
N LEU A 118 9.67 -0.08 5.96
CA LEU A 118 9.20 1.16 6.55
C LEU A 118 10.11 1.57 7.70
N THR A 119 10.57 2.82 7.70
CA THR A 119 11.29 3.42 8.83
C THR A 119 10.30 4.17 9.70
N ILE A 120 10.12 3.69 10.92
CA ILE A 120 9.22 4.29 11.91
C ILE A 120 10.05 5.16 12.86
N GLN A 121 9.68 6.43 13.00
CA GLN A 121 10.30 7.34 13.95
C GLN A 121 9.76 7.09 15.35
N LEU A 122 10.67 6.95 16.30
CA LEU A 122 10.39 6.82 17.73
C LEU A 122 10.90 8.05 18.46
N SER A 123 10.54 8.19 19.74
CA SER A 123 11.00 9.32 20.58
C SER A 123 12.53 9.35 20.76
N ASP A 124 13.20 8.22 20.68
CA ASP A 124 14.63 8.02 20.95
C ASP A 124 15.40 7.43 19.74
N GLY A 125 14.85 7.52 18.54
CA GLY A 125 15.49 7.00 17.34
C GLY A 125 14.50 6.52 16.30
N SER A 126 14.89 5.52 15.52
CA SER A 126 14.04 4.93 14.49
C SER A 126 14.18 3.41 14.45
N ILE A 127 13.17 2.74 13.91
CA ILE A 127 13.15 1.30 13.70
C ILE A 127 12.70 1.00 12.27
N ASP A 128 13.39 0.08 11.61
CA ASP A 128 13.00 -0.43 10.30
C ASP A 128 12.19 -1.71 10.46
N VAL A 129 11.01 -1.74 9.83
CA VAL A 129 10.14 -2.91 9.80
C VAL A 129 9.87 -3.32 8.36
N ALA A 130 9.86 -4.63 8.10
CA ALA A 130 9.42 -5.16 6.82
C ALA A 130 7.91 -5.18 6.76
N VAL A 131 7.33 -4.66 5.67
CA VAL A 131 5.90 -4.61 5.44
C VAL A 131 5.53 -5.49 4.25
N ASP A 132 4.56 -6.36 4.46
CA ASP A 132 3.91 -7.18 3.42
C ASP A 132 2.48 -6.65 3.29
N ASP A 133 2.24 -5.88 2.23
CA ASP A 133 0.92 -5.37 1.89
C ASP A 133 0.22 -6.28 0.89
N ARG A 134 -1.04 -6.56 1.16
CA ARG A 134 -1.95 -7.25 0.25
C ARG A 134 -3.19 -6.43 0.03
N MET A 135 -3.41 -6.04 -1.20
CA MET A 135 -4.51 -5.17 -1.62
C MET A 135 -5.47 -5.97 -2.49
N TYR A 136 -6.72 -6.07 -2.05
CA TYR A 136 -7.77 -6.83 -2.73
C TYR A 136 -8.81 -5.87 -3.28
N LEU A 137 -8.95 -5.82 -4.61
CA LEU A 137 -10.01 -5.04 -5.24
C LEU A 137 -11.31 -5.84 -5.18
N VAL A 138 -12.22 -5.44 -4.31
CA VAL A 138 -13.47 -6.19 -4.06
C VAL A 138 -14.63 -5.69 -4.91
N SER A 139 -14.55 -4.46 -5.39
CA SER A 139 -15.45 -3.86 -6.39
C SER A 139 -14.68 -2.78 -7.15
N GLU A 140 -15.28 -2.22 -8.18
CA GLU A 140 -14.62 -1.22 -9.04
C GLU A 140 -13.99 -0.05 -8.25
N ASN A 141 -14.64 0.38 -7.16
CA ASN A 141 -14.23 1.55 -6.39
C ASN A 141 -13.84 1.25 -4.94
N VAL A 142 -13.75 -0.03 -4.55
CA VAL A 142 -13.45 -0.40 -3.15
C VAL A 142 -12.31 -1.44 -3.11
N LEU A 143 -11.29 -1.08 -2.37
CA LEU A 143 -10.12 -1.91 -2.12
C LEU A 143 -9.96 -2.16 -0.62
N ILE A 144 -9.65 -3.39 -0.25
CA ILE A 144 -9.28 -3.76 1.12
C ILE A 144 -7.80 -4.06 1.15
N ASN A 145 -7.08 -3.41 2.06
CA ASN A 145 -5.65 -3.64 2.27
C ASN A 145 -5.39 -4.24 3.65
N GLU A 146 -4.57 -5.26 3.66
CA GLU A 146 -4.06 -5.92 4.84
C GLU A 146 -2.53 -5.87 4.83
N SER A 147 -1.95 -5.19 5.83
CA SER A 147 -0.51 -5.07 5.99
C SER A 147 -0.05 -5.89 7.19
N THR A 148 1.02 -6.66 7.00
CA THR A 148 1.72 -7.33 8.09
C THR A 148 3.08 -6.69 8.28
N LEU A 149 3.35 -6.18 9.48
CA LEU A 149 4.62 -5.58 9.86
C LEU A 149 5.47 -6.62 10.57
N LYS A 150 6.72 -6.81 10.13
CA LYS A 150 7.64 -7.81 10.67
C LYS A 150 8.97 -7.19 11.08
N LYS A 151 9.49 -7.65 12.20
CA LYS A 151 10.86 -7.36 12.65
C LYS A 151 11.57 -8.68 12.93
N PHE A 152 12.77 -8.87 12.34
CA PHE A 152 13.50 -10.14 12.42
C PHE A 152 12.66 -11.36 11.99
N GLY A 153 11.76 -11.18 11.00
CA GLY A 153 10.88 -12.25 10.52
C GLY A 153 9.66 -12.56 11.39
N LEU A 154 9.48 -11.87 12.51
CA LEU A 154 8.35 -12.05 13.42
C LEU A 154 7.33 -10.91 13.24
N PRO A 155 6.01 -11.23 13.23
CA PRO A 155 4.98 -10.20 13.19
C PRO A 155 5.03 -9.31 14.44
N VAL A 156 5.08 -7.99 14.24
CA VAL A 156 5.10 -6.98 15.33
C VAL A 156 3.91 -6.04 15.28
N GLY A 157 3.07 -6.15 14.26
CA GLY A 157 1.87 -5.37 14.10
C GLY A 157 1.24 -5.57 12.74
N GLY A 158 0.19 -4.83 12.48
CA GLY A 158 -0.51 -4.86 11.21
C GLY A 158 -1.35 -3.61 10.98
N ILE A 159 -1.78 -3.44 9.74
CA ILE A 159 -2.71 -2.39 9.34
C ILE A 159 -3.82 -3.06 8.53
N LEU A 160 -5.05 -2.72 8.85
CA LEU A 160 -6.21 -3.08 8.05
C LEU A 160 -6.90 -1.80 7.62
N LEU A 161 -7.09 -1.62 6.33
CA LEU A 161 -7.74 -0.42 5.80
C LEU A 161 -8.60 -0.72 4.60
N THR A 162 -9.57 0.15 4.37
CA THR A 162 -10.39 0.18 3.16
C THR A 162 -10.11 1.47 2.42
N ILE A 163 -9.83 1.37 1.12
CA ILE A 163 -9.69 2.53 0.24
C ILE A 163 -10.91 2.60 -0.68
N ILE A 164 -11.52 3.77 -0.73
CA ILE A 164 -12.69 4.06 -1.56
C ILE A 164 -12.30 5.12 -2.58
N ARG A 165 -12.47 4.80 -3.86
CA ARG A 165 -12.31 5.75 -4.96
C ARG A 165 -13.58 6.55 -5.16
N HIS A 166 -13.44 7.85 -5.39
CA HIS A 166 -14.52 8.79 -5.64
C HIS A 166 -14.45 9.34 -7.08
N PRO A 167 -14.93 8.59 -8.10
CA PRO A 167 -14.74 8.97 -9.50
C PRO A 167 -15.51 10.25 -9.90
N GLN A 168 -16.47 10.68 -9.09
CA GLN A 168 -17.23 11.91 -9.31
C GLN A 168 -16.53 13.18 -8.81
N GLU A 169 -15.48 13.03 -7.99
CA GLU A 169 -14.72 14.15 -7.47
C GLU A 169 -13.54 14.46 -8.40
N SER A 170 -13.43 15.72 -8.80
CA SER A 170 -12.30 16.18 -9.59
C SER A 170 -11.13 16.56 -8.68
N VAL A 171 -9.92 16.26 -9.12
CA VAL A 171 -8.68 16.66 -8.46
C VAL A 171 -7.81 17.44 -9.44
N VAL A 172 -6.97 18.33 -8.90
CA VAL A 172 -5.95 19.02 -9.68
C VAL A 172 -4.66 18.24 -9.52
N CYS A 173 -4.17 17.67 -10.63
CA CYS A 173 -2.85 17.05 -10.65
C CYS A 173 -1.77 18.12 -10.68
N PRO A 174 -0.66 17.98 -9.92
CA PRO A 174 0.45 18.90 -9.99
C PRO A 174 0.95 19.00 -11.44
N VAL A 175 1.14 20.22 -11.88
CA VAL A 175 1.87 20.47 -13.12
C VAL A 175 3.34 20.51 -12.72
N GLU A 176 4.15 19.59 -13.26
CA GLU A 176 5.61 19.63 -13.08
C GLU A 176 6.21 20.86 -13.76
#